data_397a797c8fc254f587f1a968a176dbee
#
_entry.id   397a797c8fc254f587f1a968a176dbee
#
_cell.length_a   1.000
_cell.length_b   1.000
_cell.length_c   1.000
_cell.angle_alpha   90.00
_cell.angle_beta   90.00
_cell.angle_gamma   90.00
#
_symmetry.space_group_name_H-M   'P 1'
#
loop_
_entity.id
_entity.type
_entity.pdbx_description
1 polymer ?
#
loop_
_entity_poly.entity_id
_entity_poly.type
_entity_poly.pdbx_seq_one_letter_code
_entity_poly.pdbx_strand_id
1 'polypeptide(L)'
;MLVRVQNAAGTHAEKVLIDWLRTWKGATDPKGVATVNCSLFHGDRLYPFDAVVWTPTSCVVIEAEALSEKMNGELEIPVNGPWRVGDRIITFDGGDKRNPLDKSRDHTFALQGWLAERGLGQRVIHGIVLVVPPPGSDLKVTQLWSDPSFQVLLGDERGLRDHFTAMLSRGRPQWSANDVAWAFRGLGILPYLPGPQDLINEGFLGPVDVTLWHGGPQQAQAEAFAEEQARLEAEHGSAGRGLSIPAPWFAPWKLYPRRSDRLELRRGFMRVMLGLGFLVAALWGVWFMAAVILSY
;
A
#
# COMPACT_ATOMS: atom_id res chain seq x y z
N MET A 1 7.60 -7.30 -16.31
CA MET A 1 6.90 -7.01 -15.03
C MET A 1 5.41 -6.86 -15.29
N LEU A 2 4.59 -7.63 -14.62
CA LEU A 2 3.13 -7.49 -14.67
C LEU A 2 2.69 -6.47 -13.62
N VAL A 3 1.97 -5.40 -14.02
CA VAL A 3 1.53 -4.35 -13.10
C VAL A 3 0.01 -4.42 -12.95
N ARG A 4 -0.44 -4.54 -11.71
CA ARG A 4 -1.85 -4.60 -11.31
C ARG A 4 -2.15 -3.43 -10.37
N VAL A 5 -3.03 -2.55 -10.78
CA VAL A 5 -3.41 -1.35 -10.02
C VAL A 5 -4.78 -1.59 -9.40
N GLN A 6 -4.84 -1.70 -8.07
CA GLN A 6 -6.10 -1.96 -7.37
C GLN A 6 -6.93 -0.68 -7.22
N ASN A 7 -6.27 0.42 -6.86
CA ASN A 7 -6.91 1.72 -6.72
C ASN A 7 -6.15 2.77 -7.54
N ALA A 8 -6.83 3.81 -7.97
CA ALA A 8 -6.19 4.90 -8.70
C ALA A 8 -5.06 5.53 -7.86
N ALA A 9 -3.95 5.88 -8.52
CA ALA A 9 -2.84 6.56 -7.89
C ALA A 9 -3.29 7.90 -7.29
N GLY A 10 -3.05 8.08 -5.99
CA GLY A 10 -3.43 9.31 -5.26
C GLY A 10 -2.36 10.37 -5.34
N THR A 11 -1.08 9.99 -5.40
CA THR A 11 0.07 10.89 -5.37
C THR A 11 0.81 10.93 -6.69
N HIS A 12 1.66 11.96 -6.86
CA HIS A 12 2.56 12.04 -8.01
C HIS A 12 3.57 10.90 -8.01
N ALA A 13 4.15 10.56 -6.86
CA ALA A 13 5.15 9.51 -6.74
C ALA A 13 4.59 8.13 -7.11
N GLU A 14 3.35 7.82 -6.69
CA GLU A 14 2.67 6.57 -7.09
C GLU A 14 2.48 6.48 -8.61
N LYS A 15 2.08 7.58 -9.26
CA LYS A 15 1.92 7.62 -10.73
C LYS A 15 3.24 7.35 -11.43
N VAL A 16 4.30 8.02 -11.01
CA VAL A 16 5.65 7.84 -11.54
C VAL A 16 6.11 6.39 -11.38
N LEU A 17 5.92 5.80 -10.19
CA LEU A 17 6.26 4.41 -9.93
C LEU A 17 5.50 3.45 -10.86
N ILE A 18 4.19 3.63 -11.04
CA ILE A 18 3.37 2.82 -11.94
C ILE A 18 3.90 2.90 -13.38
N ASP A 19 4.19 4.11 -13.85
CA ASP A 19 4.65 4.32 -15.21
C ASP A 19 6.00 3.65 -15.44
N TRP A 20 6.94 3.74 -14.50
CA TRP A 20 8.22 3.05 -14.59
C TRP A 20 8.07 1.53 -14.60
N LEU A 21 7.33 0.95 -13.66
CA LEU A 21 7.13 -0.50 -13.62
C LEU A 21 6.49 -1.04 -14.90
N ARG A 22 5.64 -0.27 -15.56
CA ARG A 22 5.01 -0.65 -16.83
C ARG A 22 5.97 -0.67 -18.02
N THR A 23 7.10 0.05 -17.93
CA THR A 23 8.13 0.03 -19.00
C THR A 23 8.96 -1.25 -19.00
N TRP A 24 9.00 -2.01 -17.88
CA TRP A 24 9.83 -3.20 -17.72
C TRP A 24 9.25 -4.40 -18.48
N LYS A 25 9.42 -4.41 -19.80
CA LYS A 25 8.89 -5.45 -20.72
C LYS A 25 9.98 -6.19 -21.50
N GLY A 26 11.22 -5.71 -21.43
CA GLY A 26 12.36 -6.29 -22.13
C GLY A 26 12.74 -7.66 -21.58
N ALA A 27 13.50 -8.42 -22.37
CA ALA A 27 13.98 -9.75 -21.97
C ALA A 27 14.93 -9.69 -20.77
N THR A 28 15.68 -8.59 -20.64
CA THR A 28 16.64 -8.33 -19.55
C THR A 28 16.06 -7.55 -18.38
N ASP A 29 14.82 -7.07 -18.51
CA ASP A 29 14.17 -6.32 -17.44
C ASP A 29 13.81 -7.24 -16.27
N PRO A 30 13.71 -6.69 -15.05
CA PRO A 30 13.25 -7.45 -13.89
C PRO A 30 11.89 -8.09 -14.12
N LYS A 31 11.81 -9.38 -13.84
CA LYS A 31 10.59 -10.18 -13.95
C LYS A 31 9.84 -10.22 -12.64
N GLY A 32 8.52 -10.25 -12.71
CA GLY A 32 7.68 -10.35 -11.53
C GLY A 32 6.29 -9.74 -11.69
N VAL A 33 5.62 -9.57 -10.56
CA VAL A 33 4.29 -8.97 -10.44
C VAL A 33 4.32 -7.84 -9.42
N ALA A 34 3.82 -6.69 -9.80
CA ALA A 34 3.61 -5.56 -8.91
C ALA A 34 2.11 -5.33 -8.68
N THR A 35 1.68 -5.27 -7.43
CA THR A 35 0.38 -4.72 -7.04
C THR A 35 0.58 -3.33 -6.51
N VAL A 36 -0.21 -2.39 -6.99
CA VAL A 36 -0.10 -0.97 -6.64
C VAL A 36 -1.40 -0.50 -5.97
N ASN A 37 -1.24 0.32 -4.93
CA ASN A 37 -2.34 0.86 -4.13
C ASN A 37 -3.24 -0.23 -3.54
N CYS A 38 -2.63 -1.27 -3.02
CA CYS A 38 -3.32 -2.32 -2.29
C CYS A 38 -3.23 -2.09 -0.77
N SER A 39 -4.03 -2.85 -0.02
CA SER A 39 -4.05 -2.74 1.43
C SER A 39 -4.07 -4.12 2.07
N LEU A 40 -3.39 -4.24 3.20
CA LEU A 40 -3.40 -5.41 4.05
C LEU A 40 -4.14 -5.08 5.35
N PHE A 41 -5.11 -5.92 5.72
CA PHE A 41 -5.66 -5.93 7.07
C PHE A 41 -4.96 -7.02 7.89
N HIS A 42 -4.23 -6.61 8.93
CA HIS A 42 -3.49 -7.51 9.80
C HIS A 42 -3.63 -7.07 11.26
N GLY A 43 -4.05 -8.01 12.12
CA GLY A 43 -4.50 -7.68 13.46
C GLY A 43 -5.75 -6.80 13.41
N ASP A 44 -5.70 -5.65 14.05
CA ASP A 44 -6.76 -4.63 14.09
C ASP A 44 -6.44 -3.38 13.24
N ARG A 45 -5.39 -3.46 12.39
CA ARG A 45 -4.89 -2.33 11.60
C ARG A 45 -4.94 -2.59 10.11
N LEU A 46 -5.21 -1.52 9.35
CA LEU A 46 -5.10 -1.48 7.91
C LEU A 46 -3.75 -0.86 7.52
N TYR A 47 -3.00 -1.56 6.69
CA TYR A 47 -1.71 -1.14 6.15
C TYR A 47 -1.89 -0.88 4.64
N PRO A 48 -1.97 0.40 4.22
CA PRO A 48 -2.02 0.73 2.79
C PRO A 48 -0.61 0.67 2.22
N PHE A 49 -0.41 -0.09 1.16
CA PHE A 49 0.85 -0.16 0.41
C PHE A 49 0.76 0.69 -0.85
N ASP A 50 1.77 1.50 -1.10
CA ASP A 50 1.89 2.18 -2.39
C ASP A 50 2.21 1.15 -3.49
N ALA A 51 3.14 0.22 -3.24
CA ALA A 51 3.27 -0.99 -4.05
C ALA A 51 3.85 -2.18 -3.28
N VAL A 52 3.49 -3.39 -3.71
CA VAL A 52 4.17 -4.63 -3.33
C VAL A 52 4.59 -5.34 -4.61
N VAL A 53 5.88 -5.64 -4.74
CA VAL A 53 6.47 -6.27 -5.91
C VAL A 53 6.96 -7.66 -5.53
N TRP A 54 6.36 -8.68 -6.13
CA TRP A 54 6.84 -10.06 -6.06
C TRP A 54 7.71 -10.35 -7.26
N THR A 55 8.88 -10.90 -7.00
CA THR A 55 9.76 -11.50 -8.00
C THR A 55 10.01 -12.96 -7.62
N PRO A 56 10.56 -13.78 -8.50
CA PRO A 56 10.92 -15.15 -8.14
C PRO A 56 11.85 -15.25 -6.92
N THR A 57 12.66 -14.24 -6.66
CA THR A 57 13.70 -14.27 -5.62
C THR A 57 13.40 -13.40 -4.40
N SER A 58 12.43 -12.47 -4.49
CA SER A 58 12.16 -11.50 -3.42
C SER A 58 10.72 -11.02 -3.43
N CYS A 59 10.28 -10.50 -2.29
CA CYS A 59 9.09 -9.65 -2.17
C CYS A 59 9.54 -8.29 -1.61
N VAL A 60 9.06 -7.22 -2.21
CA VAL A 60 9.50 -5.85 -1.89
C VAL A 60 8.28 -4.96 -1.66
N VAL A 61 8.21 -4.36 -0.49
CA VAL A 61 7.26 -3.28 -0.19
C VAL A 61 7.90 -1.96 -0.61
N ILE A 62 7.23 -1.17 -1.43
CA ILE A 62 7.69 0.14 -1.87
C ILE A 62 6.76 1.21 -1.32
N GLU A 63 7.34 2.17 -0.60
CA GLU A 63 6.71 3.42 -0.22
C GLU A 63 7.25 4.51 -1.15
N ALA A 64 6.36 5.15 -1.91
CA ALA A 64 6.71 6.15 -2.91
C ALA A 64 6.35 7.55 -2.39
N GLU A 65 7.37 8.38 -2.17
CA GLU A 65 7.22 9.71 -1.60
C GLU A 65 7.78 10.77 -2.54
N ALA A 66 6.99 11.77 -2.91
CA ALA A 66 7.46 12.91 -3.70
C ALA A 66 7.93 14.03 -2.79
N LEU A 67 9.05 14.64 -3.13
CA LEU A 67 9.48 15.87 -2.46
C LEU A 67 8.61 17.05 -2.91
N SER A 68 8.20 17.88 -1.94
CA SER A 68 7.33 19.03 -2.22
C SER A 68 8.04 20.15 -2.97
N GLU A 69 9.38 20.21 -2.92
CA GLU A 69 10.15 21.27 -3.56
C GLU A 69 11.47 20.76 -4.12
N LYS A 70 11.98 21.51 -5.12
CA LYS A 70 13.28 21.22 -5.72
C LYS A 70 14.41 21.44 -4.71
N MET A 71 15.30 20.46 -4.61
CA MET A 71 16.46 20.49 -3.72
C MET A 71 17.72 19.99 -4.41
N ASN A 72 18.87 20.49 -3.95
CA ASN A 72 20.19 20.05 -4.40
C ASN A 72 21.06 19.79 -3.18
N GLY A 73 21.88 18.75 -3.25
CA GLY A 73 22.83 18.42 -2.19
C GLY A 73 22.68 16.99 -1.69
N GLU A 74 23.10 16.78 -0.46
CA GLU A 74 23.12 15.47 0.18
C GLU A 74 21.86 15.29 1.02
N LEU A 75 21.06 14.28 0.68
CA LEU A 75 19.89 13.88 1.44
C LEU A 75 20.35 12.96 2.58
N GLU A 76 20.39 13.52 3.77
CA GLU A 76 20.73 12.81 4.99
C GLU A 76 19.50 12.11 5.56
N ILE A 77 19.64 10.80 5.78
CA ILE A 77 18.58 9.94 6.31
C ILE A 77 19.05 9.38 7.65
N PRO A 78 18.68 10.01 8.78
CA PRO A 78 19.00 9.49 10.10
C PRO A 78 18.16 8.26 10.44
N VAL A 79 18.64 7.46 11.39
CA VAL A 79 17.86 6.35 11.97
C VAL A 79 16.54 6.85 12.56
N ASN A 80 16.60 7.99 13.25
CA ASN A 80 15.47 8.64 13.88
C ASN A 80 15.50 10.13 13.56
N GLY A 81 14.33 10.72 13.42
CA GLY A 81 14.18 12.15 13.20
C GLY A 81 13.90 12.53 11.75
N PRO A 82 13.83 13.84 11.48
CA PRO A 82 13.50 14.35 10.16
C PRO A 82 14.66 14.17 9.19
N TRP A 83 14.34 13.88 7.94
CA TRP A 83 15.29 13.86 6.86
C TRP A 83 15.68 15.30 6.48
N ARG A 84 16.91 15.50 6.01
CA ARG A 84 17.48 16.82 5.77
C ARG A 84 18.27 16.89 4.47
N VAL A 85 18.33 18.09 3.92
CA VAL A 85 19.32 18.47 2.90
C VAL A 85 20.04 19.71 3.45
N GLY A 86 21.26 19.52 3.93
CA GLY A 86 21.96 20.51 4.75
C GLY A 86 21.15 20.83 6.01
N ASP A 87 20.91 22.12 6.29
CA ASP A 87 20.13 22.55 7.48
C ASP A 87 18.60 22.50 7.27
N ARG A 88 18.14 22.20 6.07
CA ARG A 88 16.70 22.20 5.73
C ARG A 88 16.08 20.85 5.98
N ILE A 89 15.00 20.82 6.78
CA ILE A 89 14.14 19.65 6.92
C ILE A 89 13.33 19.53 5.63
N ILE A 90 13.32 18.33 5.05
CA ILE A 90 12.51 18.05 3.86
C ILE A 90 11.06 17.79 4.20
N THR A 91 10.19 18.10 3.26
CA THR A 91 8.76 17.79 3.32
C THR A 91 8.37 16.98 2.10
N PHE A 92 7.41 16.07 2.32
CA PHE A 92 6.86 15.23 1.28
C PHE A 92 5.46 15.70 0.89
N ASP A 93 5.08 15.48 -0.37
CA ASP A 93 3.72 15.73 -0.83
C ASP A 93 2.71 14.88 -0.04
N GLY A 94 1.52 15.44 0.20
CA GLY A 94 0.46 14.76 0.93
C GLY A 94 0.47 14.92 2.46
N GLY A 95 1.48 15.64 3.00
CA GLY A 95 1.45 16.11 4.41
C GLY A 95 1.53 15.01 5.47
N ASP A 96 1.93 13.78 5.14
CA ASP A 96 2.25 12.78 6.14
C ASP A 96 3.55 13.18 6.85
N LYS A 97 3.45 13.36 8.17
CA LYS A 97 4.58 13.78 9.01
C LYS A 97 5.41 12.61 9.52
N ARG A 98 5.00 11.37 9.22
CA ARG A 98 5.77 10.20 9.64
C ARG A 98 7.04 10.11 8.81
N ASN A 99 8.10 9.65 9.44
CA ASN A 99 9.32 9.29 8.73
C ASN A 99 8.98 8.18 7.70
N PRO A 100 9.23 8.37 6.40
CA PRO A 100 8.93 7.38 5.38
C PRO A 100 9.58 6.01 5.62
N LEU A 101 10.78 6.02 6.24
CA LEU A 101 11.47 4.79 6.60
C LEU A 101 10.74 4.01 7.69
N ASP A 102 10.21 4.69 8.72
CA ASP A 102 9.42 4.04 9.77
C ASP A 102 8.10 3.50 9.19
N LYS A 103 7.49 4.24 8.26
CA LYS A 103 6.31 3.77 7.53
C LYS A 103 6.62 2.52 6.71
N SER A 104 7.73 2.51 5.96
CA SER A 104 8.18 1.36 5.18
C SER A 104 8.47 0.15 6.06
N ARG A 105 9.12 0.34 7.22
CA ARG A 105 9.36 -0.72 8.21
C ARG A 105 8.06 -1.30 8.76
N ASP A 106 7.14 -0.45 9.22
CA ASP A 106 5.83 -0.87 9.74
C ASP A 106 5.08 -1.72 8.71
N HIS A 107 5.05 -1.27 7.47
CA HIS A 107 4.35 -1.96 6.38
C HIS A 107 5.04 -3.29 6.02
N THR A 108 6.37 -3.29 5.92
CA THR A 108 7.16 -4.50 5.63
C THR A 108 6.98 -5.54 6.71
N PHE A 109 7.07 -5.16 7.99
CA PHE A 109 6.89 -6.10 9.11
C PHE A 109 5.45 -6.60 9.23
N ALA A 110 4.46 -5.76 8.91
CA ALA A 110 3.07 -6.20 8.86
C ALA A 110 2.85 -7.27 7.78
N LEU A 111 3.40 -7.08 6.58
CA LEU A 111 3.33 -8.08 5.51
C LEU A 111 4.10 -9.35 5.89
N GLN A 112 5.29 -9.23 6.48
CA GLN A 112 6.10 -10.35 6.96
C GLN A 112 5.35 -11.18 8.01
N GLY A 113 4.76 -10.52 9.01
CA GLY A 113 3.98 -11.18 10.06
C GLY A 113 2.75 -11.89 9.50
N TRP A 114 2.02 -11.22 8.62
CA TRP A 114 0.86 -11.78 7.96
C TRP A 114 1.19 -13.01 7.10
N LEU A 115 2.31 -13.00 6.38
CA LEU A 115 2.82 -14.15 5.61
C LEU A 115 3.28 -15.29 6.54
N ALA A 116 3.90 -14.95 7.68
CA ALA A 116 4.36 -15.93 8.66
C ALA A 116 3.20 -16.75 9.24
N GLU A 117 2.09 -16.10 9.59
CA GLU A 117 0.87 -16.77 10.05
C GLU A 117 0.30 -17.77 9.04
N ARG A 118 0.74 -17.66 7.78
CA ARG A 118 0.25 -18.45 6.64
C ARG A 118 1.29 -19.42 6.09
N GLY A 119 2.35 -19.69 6.85
CA GLY A 119 3.40 -20.64 6.48
C GLY A 119 4.40 -20.11 5.46
N LEU A 120 4.35 -18.83 5.11
CA LEU A 120 5.28 -18.17 4.19
C LEU A 120 6.33 -17.31 4.90
N GLY A 121 6.45 -17.41 6.23
CA GLY A 121 7.26 -16.52 7.05
C GLY A 121 8.78 -16.68 6.95
N GLN A 122 9.26 -17.75 6.31
CA GLN A 122 10.70 -17.95 6.11
C GLN A 122 11.28 -17.10 4.97
N ARG A 123 10.45 -16.37 4.26
CA ARG A 123 10.84 -15.53 3.13
C ARG A 123 11.12 -14.12 3.58
N VAL A 124 12.25 -13.58 3.17
CA VAL A 124 12.62 -12.20 3.51
C VAL A 124 11.82 -11.25 2.65
N ILE A 125 11.19 -10.27 3.31
CA ILE A 125 10.53 -9.14 2.66
C ILE A 125 11.46 -7.93 2.80
N HIS A 126 11.67 -7.22 1.70
CA HIS A 126 12.45 -5.99 1.68
C HIS A 126 11.54 -4.77 1.69
N GLY A 127 11.99 -3.69 2.30
CA GLY A 127 11.33 -2.40 2.26
C GLY A 127 12.17 -1.39 1.46
N ILE A 128 11.53 -0.66 0.55
CA ILE A 128 12.13 0.44 -0.19
C ILE A 128 11.32 1.71 0.05
N VAL A 129 12.02 2.80 0.36
CA VAL A 129 11.46 4.14 0.22
C VAL A 129 11.97 4.72 -1.09
N LEU A 130 11.07 4.94 -2.04
CA LEU A 130 11.36 5.58 -3.31
C LEU A 130 11.07 7.08 -3.20
N VAL A 131 12.11 7.89 -3.19
CA VAL A 131 12.00 9.36 -3.12
C VAL A 131 12.00 9.93 -4.53
N VAL A 132 10.89 10.51 -4.95
CA VAL A 132 10.74 11.14 -6.27
C VAL A 132 10.96 12.65 -6.14
N PRO A 133 12.13 13.17 -6.52
CA PRO A 133 12.39 14.59 -6.47
C PRO A 133 11.73 15.32 -7.65
N PRO A 134 11.37 16.61 -7.50
CA PRO A 134 10.93 17.43 -8.61
C PRO A 134 12.00 17.55 -9.71
N PRO A 135 11.60 17.72 -10.98
CA PRO A 135 12.54 17.86 -12.09
C PRO A 135 13.61 18.94 -11.85
N GLY A 136 14.85 18.60 -12.15
CA GLY A 136 16.01 19.47 -11.98
C GLY A 136 16.56 19.55 -10.55
N SER A 137 16.12 18.69 -9.64
CA SER A 137 16.83 18.42 -8.38
C SER A 137 18.10 17.62 -8.66
N ASP A 138 19.16 17.92 -7.88
CA ASP A 138 20.42 17.15 -7.87
C ASP A 138 20.69 16.70 -6.45
N LEU A 139 20.24 15.50 -6.13
CA LEU A 139 20.32 14.91 -4.79
C LEU A 139 21.20 13.66 -4.80
N LYS A 140 21.90 13.46 -3.69
CA LYS A 140 22.59 12.22 -3.37
C LYS A 140 22.09 11.71 -2.03
N VAL A 141 21.85 10.41 -1.92
CA VAL A 141 21.39 9.80 -0.67
C VAL A 141 22.61 9.41 0.19
N THR A 142 22.59 9.85 1.44
CA THR A 142 23.50 9.38 2.47
C THR A 142 22.71 8.71 3.58
N GLN A 143 22.74 7.38 3.61
CA GLN A 143 22.17 6.59 4.68
C GLN A 143 23.17 6.46 5.83
N LEU A 144 22.78 6.96 7.01
CA LEU A 144 23.58 6.88 8.23
C LEU A 144 23.41 5.57 8.99
N TRP A 145 22.77 4.60 8.37
CA TRP A 145 22.48 3.27 8.95
C TRP A 145 22.64 2.19 7.88
N SER A 146 22.86 0.95 8.32
CA SER A 146 23.02 -0.20 7.44
C SER A 146 22.03 -1.29 7.85
N ASP A 147 20.99 -1.46 7.06
CA ASP A 147 20.08 -2.60 7.15
C ASP A 147 19.82 -3.10 5.72
N PRO A 148 20.27 -4.29 5.34
CA PRO A 148 20.14 -4.78 3.99
C PRO A 148 18.68 -5.03 3.58
N SER A 149 17.76 -5.09 4.55
CA SER A 149 16.33 -5.30 4.29
C SER A 149 15.60 -4.02 3.97
N PHE A 150 16.20 -2.85 4.25
CA PHE A 150 15.59 -1.55 4.00
C PHE A 150 16.53 -0.63 3.25
N GLN A 151 16.01 0.02 2.22
CA GLN A 151 16.80 0.94 1.40
C GLN A 151 16.00 2.18 1.05
N VAL A 152 16.71 3.28 0.85
CA VAL A 152 16.15 4.50 0.27
C VAL A 152 16.79 4.72 -1.08
N LEU A 153 15.94 4.80 -2.11
CA LEU A 153 16.36 5.04 -3.49
C LEU A 153 15.85 6.40 -3.95
N LEU A 154 16.70 7.13 -4.63
CA LEU A 154 16.24 8.31 -5.38
C LEU A 154 15.46 7.86 -6.60
N GLY A 155 14.39 8.57 -6.89
CA GLY A 155 13.47 8.31 -7.99
C GLY A 155 14.09 8.55 -9.34
N ASP A 156 14.75 7.55 -9.83
CA ASP A 156 15.27 7.38 -11.16
C ASP A 156 14.86 5.98 -11.64
N GLU A 157 14.18 5.92 -12.78
CA GLU A 157 13.70 4.67 -13.36
C GLU A 157 14.83 3.64 -13.51
N ARG A 158 15.97 4.09 -14.00
CA ARG A 158 17.14 3.24 -14.22
C ARG A 158 17.68 2.70 -12.89
N GLY A 159 17.83 3.57 -11.89
CA GLY A 159 18.31 3.16 -10.57
C GLY A 159 17.41 2.13 -9.90
N LEU A 160 16.09 2.30 -10.00
CA LEU A 160 15.12 1.31 -9.49
C LEU A 160 15.22 0.00 -10.26
N ARG A 161 15.31 0.04 -11.60
CA ARG A 161 15.47 -1.15 -12.46
C ARG A 161 16.76 -1.90 -12.15
N ASP A 162 17.87 -1.19 -12.05
CA ASP A 162 19.18 -1.78 -11.74
C ASP A 162 19.18 -2.43 -10.35
N HIS A 163 18.50 -1.82 -9.37
CA HIS A 163 18.32 -2.38 -8.05
C HIS A 163 17.60 -3.74 -8.09
N PHE A 164 16.44 -3.81 -8.76
CA PHE A 164 15.70 -5.08 -8.92
C PHE A 164 16.49 -6.12 -9.72
N THR A 165 17.20 -5.70 -10.76
CA THR A 165 18.08 -6.59 -11.54
C THR A 165 19.17 -7.20 -10.65
N ALA A 166 19.79 -6.39 -9.80
CA ALA A 166 20.80 -6.86 -8.85
C ALA A 166 20.23 -7.81 -7.79
N MET A 167 19.02 -7.56 -7.30
CA MET A 167 18.32 -8.47 -6.37
C MET A 167 18.03 -9.83 -7.03
N LEU A 168 17.52 -9.81 -8.26
CA LEU A 168 17.22 -11.04 -9.02
C LEU A 168 18.47 -11.86 -9.31
N SER A 169 19.59 -11.21 -9.65
CA SER A 169 20.85 -11.91 -9.99
C SER A 169 21.54 -12.58 -8.81
N ARG A 170 21.30 -12.08 -7.61
CA ARG A 170 21.92 -12.60 -6.36
C ARG A 170 21.02 -13.54 -5.58
N GLY A 171 19.72 -13.43 -5.79
CA GLY A 171 18.72 -14.17 -5.07
C GLY A 171 18.55 -15.60 -5.56
N ARG A 172 18.21 -16.52 -4.65
CA ARG A 172 17.69 -17.83 -5.03
C ARG A 172 16.17 -17.74 -5.16
N PRO A 173 15.55 -18.51 -6.08
CA PRO A 173 14.10 -18.57 -6.17
C PRO A 173 13.47 -18.96 -4.82
N GLN A 174 12.57 -18.15 -4.33
CA GLN A 174 11.89 -18.32 -3.04
C GLN A 174 10.36 -18.30 -3.21
N TRP A 175 9.89 -17.69 -4.29
CA TRP A 175 8.47 -17.50 -4.57
C TRP A 175 8.05 -18.33 -5.76
N SER A 176 7.02 -19.15 -5.59
CA SER A 176 6.35 -19.88 -6.66
C SER A 176 5.12 -19.13 -7.14
N ALA A 177 4.56 -19.56 -8.28
CA ALA A 177 3.28 -19.05 -8.79
C ALA A 177 2.15 -19.27 -7.76
N ASN A 178 2.14 -20.41 -7.07
CA ASN A 178 1.18 -20.71 -6.01
C ASN A 178 1.30 -19.77 -4.81
N ASP A 179 2.53 -19.42 -4.40
CA ASP A 179 2.75 -18.51 -3.29
C ASP A 179 2.17 -17.11 -3.60
N VAL A 180 2.40 -16.63 -4.84
CA VAL A 180 1.85 -15.36 -5.30
C VAL A 180 0.32 -15.42 -5.35
N ALA A 181 -0.24 -16.48 -5.95
CA ALA A 181 -1.69 -16.66 -6.00
C ALA A 181 -2.31 -16.69 -4.60
N TRP A 182 -1.65 -17.37 -3.68
CA TRP A 182 -2.07 -17.45 -2.29
C TRP A 182 -2.03 -16.09 -1.59
N ALA A 183 -0.97 -15.32 -1.81
CA ALA A 183 -0.84 -13.95 -1.30
C ALA A 183 -1.94 -13.04 -1.85
N PHE A 184 -2.20 -13.06 -3.16
CA PHE A 184 -3.26 -12.28 -3.79
C PHE A 184 -4.64 -12.61 -3.22
N ARG A 185 -4.92 -13.90 -3.03
CA ARG A 185 -6.18 -14.36 -2.44
C ARG A 185 -6.33 -13.85 -1.01
N GLY A 186 -5.30 -13.99 -0.20
CA GLY A 186 -5.32 -13.56 1.19
C GLY A 186 -5.37 -12.05 1.39
N LEU A 187 -4.81 -11.28 0.46
CA LEU A 187 -4.91 -9.82 0.43
C LEU A 187 -6.28 -9.32 -0.10
N GLY A 188 -7.15 -10.23 -0.56
CA GLY A 188 -8.44 -9.85 -1.13
C GLY A 188 -8.34 -9.20 -2.51
N ILE A 189 -7.22 -9.40 -3.22
CA ILE A 189 -6.94 -8.83 -4.54
C ILE A 189 -6.94 -9.90 -5.65
N LEU A 190 -7.67 -10.99 -5.43
CA LEU A 190 -7.77 -12.10 -6.38
C LEU A 190 -8.17 -11.68 -7.81
N PRO A 191 -9.09 -10.71 -8.02
CA PRO A 191 -9.42 -10.24 -9.38
C PRO A 191 -8.23 -9.67 -10.16
N TYR A 192 -7.17 -9.29 -9.47
CA TYR A 192 -5.94 -8.75 -10.06
C TYR A 192 -4.85 -9.81 -10.24
N LEU A 193 -5.10 -11.06 -9.84
CA LEU A 193 -4.13 -12.15 -9.98
C LEU A 193 -3.86 -12.42 -11.46
N PRO A 194 -2.60 -12.40 -11.91
CA PRO A 194 -2.24 -12.81 -13.26
C PRO A 194 -2.57 -14.29 -13.49
N GLY A 195 -2.79 -14.66 -14.76
CA GLY A 195 -2.97 -16.06 -15.11
C GLY A 195 -1.76 -16.93 -14.71
N PRO A 196 -1.96 -18.25 -14.51
CA PRO A 196 -0.85 -19.14 -14.14
C PRO A 196 0.30 -19.06 -15.12
N GLN A 197 -0.01 -19.07 -16.42
CA GLN A 197 1.00 -18.99 -17.48
C GLN A 197 1.75 -17.66 -17.48
N ASP A 198 1.07 -16.55 -17.14
CA ASP A 198 1.70 -15.24 -17.03
C ASP A 198 2.74 -15.23 -15.92
N LEU A 199 2.42 -15.84 -14.75
CA LEU A 199 3.37 -15.96 -13.64
C LEU A 199 4.57 -16.83 -14.01
N ILE A 200 4.35 -17.95 -14.72
CA ILE A 200 5.44 -18.81 -15.23
C ILE A 200 6.34 -18.01 -16.17
N ASN A 201 5.76 -17.21 -17.07
CA ASN A 201 6.51 -16.36 -18.01
C ASN A 201 7.30 -15.25 -17.30
N GLU A 202 6.85 -14.82 -16.13
CA GLU A 202 7.58 -13.91 -15.22
C GLU A 202 8.60 -14.64 -14.33
N GLY A 203 8.80 -15.94 -14.51
CA GLY A 203 9.86 -16.73 -13.88
C GLY A 203 9.49 -17.38 -12.54
N PHE A 204 8.22 -17.33 -12.13
CA PHE A 204 7.77 -18.04 -10.93
C PHE A 204 7.68 -19.54 -11.22
N LEU A 205 8.52 -20.31 -10.54
CA LEU A 205 8.64 -21.75 -10.75
C LEU A 205 7.72 -22.52 -9.79
N GLY A 206 7.60 -23.83 -10.06
CA GLY A 206 6.88 -24.78 -9.20
C GLY A 206 5.57 -25.29 -9.80
N PRO A 207 4.95 -26.27 -9.15
CA PRO A 207 3.66 -26.79 -9.58
C PRO A 207 2.60 -25.68 -9.46
N VAL A 208 1.62 -25.71 -10.37
CA VAL A 208 0.50 -24.77 -10.37
C VAL A 208 -0.75 -25.49 -9.85
N ASP A 209 -1.26 -25.07 -8.72
CA ASP A 209 -2.56 -25.48 -8.22
C ASP A 209 -3.64 -24.55 -8.78
N VAL A 210 -4.26 -24.96 -9.85
CA VAL A 210 -5.29 -24.18 -10.54
C VAL A 210 -6.49 -23.81 -9.65
N THR A 211 -6.71 -24.50 -8.55
CA THR A 211 -7.80 -24.19 -7.61
C THR A 211 -7.59 -22.83 -6.92
N LEU A 212 -6.37 -22.33 -6.87
CA LEU A 212 -6.05 -21.01 -6.34
C LEU A 212 -6.58 -19.88 -7.25
N TRP A 213 -6.74 -20.16 -8.55
CA TRP A 213 -7.30 -19.23 -9.55
C TRP A 213 -8.81 -19.37 -9.71
N HIS A 214 -9.36 -20.53 -9.36
CA HIS A 214 -10.81 -20.73 -9.44
C HIS A 214 -11.46 -20.25 -8.13
N GLY A 215 -12.29 -19.22 -8.25
CA GLY A 215 -12.83 -18.54 -7.11
C GLY A 215 -13.67 -19.41 -6.19
N GLY A 216 -13.51 -19.15 -4.92
CA GLY A 216 -14.56 -19.40 -3.94
C GLY A 216 -15.74 -18.43 -4.16
N PRO A 217 -16.76 -18.46 -3.33
CA PRO A 217 -17.98 -17.66 -3.47
C PRO A 217 -17.76 -16.16 -3.69
N GLN A 218 -16.59 -15.64 -3.33
CA GLN A 218 -16.19 -14.23 -3.55
C GLN A 218 -15.85 -13.90 -5.01
N GLN A 219 -15.36 -14.86 -5.81
CA GLN A 219 -15.10 -14.61 -7.22
C GLN A 219 -16.40 -14.59 -8.03
N ALA A 220 -17.34 -15.47 -7.73
CA ALA A 220 -18.66 -15.42 -8.35
C ALA A 220 -19.36 -14.08 -8.06
N GLN A 221 -19.15 -13.51 -6.85
CA GLN A 221 -19.66 -12.18 -6.52
C GLN A 221 -18.91 -11.06 -7.26
N ALA A 222 -17.57 -11.17 -7.41
CA ALA A 222 -16.78 -10.18 -8.13
C ALA A 222 -17.05 -10.21 -9.65
N GLU A 223 -17.21 -11.42 -10.22
CA GLU A 223 -17.60 -11.60 -11.61
C GLU A 223 -19.02 -11.09 -11.88
N ALA A 224 -19.98 -11.43 -11.02
CA ALA A 224 -21.36 -10.92 -11.11
C ALA A 224 -21.41 -9.39 -10.97
N PHE A 225 -20.57 -8.82 -10.11
CA PHE A 225 -20.48 -7.36 -9.96
C PHE A 225 -19.81 -6.69 -11.17
N ALA A 226 -18.76 -7.29 -11.73
CA ALA A 226 -18.10 -6.80 -12.93
C ALA A 226 -19.03 -6.88 -14.17
N GLU A 227 -19.80 -7.97 -14.29
CA GLU A 227 -20.82 -8.11 -15.33
C GLU A 227 -21.94 -7.07 -15.19
N GLU A 228 -22.39 -6.83 -13.96
CA GLU A 228 -23.43 -5.82 -13.71
C GLU A 228 -22.91 -4.40 -13.98
N GLN A 229 -21.66 -4.07 -13.62
CA GLN A 229 -21.05 -2.81 -13.99
C GLN A 229 -20.93 -2.65 -15.52
N ALA A 230 -20.44 -3.68 -16.23
CA ALA A 230 -20.33 -3.66 -17.67
C ALA A 230 -21.71 -3.49 -18.34
N ARG A 231 -22.73 -4.13 -17.78
CA ARG A 231 -24.11 -3.97 -18.25
C ARG A 231 -24.63 -2.54 -18.04
N LEU A 232 -24.42 -1.97 -16.85
CA LEU A 232 -24.81 -0.58 -16.55
C LEU A 232 -24.04 0.43 -17.41
N GLU A 233 -22.76 0.21 -17.68
CA GLU A 233 -21.99 1.03 -18.63
C GLU A 233 -22.48 0.89 -20.06
N ALA A 234 -22.87 -0.28 -20.50
CA ALA A 234 -23.44 -0.52 -21.83
C ALA A 234 -24.84 0.11 -21.99
N GLU A 235 -25.67 0.03 -20.96
CA GLU A 235 -27.00 0.65 -20.93
C GLU A 235 -26.92 2.20 -20.91
N HIS A 236 -25.91 2.77 -20.23
CA HIS A 236 -25.74 4.23 -20.14
C HIS A 236 -24.85 4.80 -21.27
N GLY A 237 -24.01 4.01 -21.90
CA GLY A 237 -23.19 4.42 -23.05
C GLY A 237 -23.97 4.70 -24.32
N SER A 238 -25.24 4.28 -24.40
CA SER A 238 -26.15 4.57 -25.53
C SER A 238 -26.96 5.87 -25.37
N ALA A 239 -26.96 6.46 -24.18
CA ALA A 239 -27.67 7.73 -23.90
C ALA A 239 -26.64 8.85 -23.69
N GLY A 240 -26.25 9.49 -24.78
CA GLY A 240 -25.39 10.67 -24.71
C GLY A 240 -26.01 11.82 -23.94
N ARG A 241 -25.16 12.47 -23.13
CA ARG A 241 -25.22 13.73 -22.38
C ARG A 241 -25.35 13.58 -20.85
N GLY A 242 -24.21 13.77 -20.20
CA GLY A 242 -24.02 14.64 -19.03
C GLY A 242 -25.04 14.58 -17.90
N LEU A 243 -25.12 13.45 -17.18
CA LEU A 243 -25.62 13.43 -15.81
C LEU A 243 -24.62 12.65 -14.97
N SER A 244 -23.90 13.34 -14.08
CA SER A 244 -23.08 12.67 -13.06
C SER A 244 -24.03 11.96 -12.10
N ILE A 245 -24.22 10.66 -12.30
CA ILE A 245 -25.00 9.82 -11.38
C ILE A 245 -24.11 9.60 -10.14
N PRO A 246 -24.59 9.89 -8.93
CA PRO A 246 -23.87 9.56 -7.73
C PRO A 246 -23.70 8.04 -7.68
N ALA A 247 -22.44 7.59 -7.57
CA ALA A 247 -22.10 6.18 -7.47
C ALA A 247 -22.90 5.49 -6.35
N PRO A 248 -23.36 4.25 -6.56
CA PRO A 248 -24.21 3.56 -5.60
C PRO A 248 -23.54 3.42 -4.24
N TRP A 249 -24.31 3.61 -3.18
CA TRP A 249 -23.88 3.68 -1.77
C TRP A 249 -23.19 2.41 -1.24
N PHE A 250 -23.15 1.33 -1.99
CA PHE A 250 -22.69 -0.01 -1.58
C PHE A 250 -21.47 -0.51 -2.36
N ALA A 251 -20.66 0.35 -2.95
CA ALA A 251 -19.40 -0.09 -3.51
C ALA A 251 -18.45 -0.51 -2.37
N PRO A 252 -17.95 -1.77 -2.31
CA PRO A 252 -17.16 -2.27 -1.19
C PRO A 252 -15.91 -1.43 -0.88
N TRP A 253 -15.34 -0.76 -1.90
CA TRP A 253 -14.20 0.14 -1.75
C TRP A 253 -14.53 1.49 -1.10
N LYS A 254 -15.82 1.85 -0.94
CA LYS A 254 -16.24 3.04 -0.19
C LYS A 254 -16.32 2.83 1.32
N LEU A 255 -16.16 1.60 1.79
CA LEU A 255 -16.04 1.29 3.24
C LEU A 255 -14.77 1.84 3.86
N TYR A 256 -13.80 2.28 3.05
CA TYR A 256 -12.58 2.89 3.55
C TYR A 256 -12.64 4.40 3.35
N PRO A 257 -12.83 5.19 4.43
CA PRO A 257 -12.83 6.65 4.35
C PRO A 257 -11.49 7.14 3.78
N ARG A 258 -11.56 8.06 2.82
CA ARG A 258 -10.37 8.77 2.33
C ARG A 258 -9.63 9.37 3.51
N ARG A 259 -8.32 9.56 3.38
CA ARG A 259 -7.42 10.08 4.42
C ARG A 259 -7.93 11.38 5.09
N SER A 260 -8.63 12.24 4.34
CA SER A 260 -9.35 13.43 4.83
C SER A 260 -10.50 13.09 5.78
N ASP A 261 -11.21 11.99 5.54
CA ASP A 261 -12.41 11.63 6.30
C ASP A 261 -12.06 11.02 7.66
N ARG A 262 -10.82 10.49 7.82
CA ARG A 262 -10.33 9.96 9.11
C ARG A 262 -10.14 11.05 10.15
N LEU A 263 -9.78 12.26 9.76
CA LEU A 263 -9.66 13.40 10.68
C LEU A 263 -11.03 13.84 11.17
N GLU A 264 -12.04 13.80 10.31
CA GLU A 264 -13.43 14.13 10.68
C GLU A 264 -14.07 13.04 11.54
N LEU A 265 -13.87 11.75 11.21
CA LEU A 265 -14.33 10.62 12.03
C LEU A 265 -13.67 10.62 13.43
N ARG A 266 -12.37 10.92 13.51
CA ARG A 266 -11.66 11.03 14.79
C ARG A 266 -12.17 12.21 15.63
N ARG A 267 -12.50 13.34 15.00
CA ARG A 267 -13.13 14.48 15.66
C ARG A 267 -14.56 14.16 16.11
N GLY A 268 -15.33 13.45 15.29
CA GLY A 268 -16.68 12.98 15.64
C GLY A 268 -16.65 12.00 16.81
N PHE A 269 -15.78 10.99 16.76
CA PHE A 269 -15.61 10.01 17.84
C PHE A 269 -15.18 10.66 19.15
N MET A 270 -14.22 11.59 19.11
CA MET A 270 -13.76 12.32 20.29
C MET A 270 -14.86 13.19 20.91
N ARG A 271 -15.75 13.79 20.11
CA ARG A 271 -16.91 14.55 20.60
C ARG A 271 -17.94 13.65 21.28
N VAL A 272 -18.18 12.46 20.75
CA VAL A 272 -19.10 11.48 21.35
C VAL A 272 -18.54 10.95 22.66
N MET A 273 -17.23 10.64 22.73
CA MET A 273 -16.58 10.17 23.96
C MET A 273 -16.53 11.26 25.04
N LEU A 274 -16.29 12.51 24.68
CA LEU A 274 -16.38 13.64 25.60
C LEU A 274 -17.82 13.83 26.13
N GLY A 275 -18.83 13.72 25.27
CA GLY A 275 -20.23 13.79 25.66
C GLY A 275 -20.63 12.70 26.64
N LEU A 276 -20.19 11.45 26.40
CA LEU A 276 -20.41 10.32 27.29
C LEU A 276 -19.71 10.53 28.67
N GLY A 277 -18.46 11.02 28.63
CA GLY A 277 -17.71 11.35 29.85
C GLY A 277 -18.43 12.40 30.74
N PHE A 278 -18.97 13.46 30.13
CA PHE A 278 -19.76 14.45 30.84
C PHE A 278 -21.06 13.89 31.43
N LEU A 279 -21.74 12.98 30.72
CA LEU A 279 -22.97 12.36 31.16
C LEU A 279 -22.74 11.45 32.39
N VAL A 280 -21.66 10.67 32.34
CA VAL A 280 -21.25 9.82 33.48
C VAL A 280 -20.89 10.68 34.72
N ALA A 281 -20.13 11.76 34.52
CA ALA A 281 -19.77 12.67 35.62
C ALA A 281 -21.01 13.37 36.23
N ALA A 282 -21.97 13.78 35.41
CA ALA A 282 -23.23 14.36 35.87
C ALA A 282 -24.06 13.37 36.67
N LEU A 283 -24.18 12.11 36.24
CA LEU A 283 -24.89 11.06 36.97
C LEU A 283 -24.23 10.75 38.32
N TRP A 284 -22.89 10.73 38.35
CA TRP A 284 -22.14 10.57 39.61
C TRP A 284 -22.36 11.73 40.58
N GLY A 285 -22.38 12.97 40.08
CA GLY A 285 -22.68 14.15 40.87
C GLY A 285 -24.07 14.11 41.49
N VAL A 286 -25.09 13.71 40.71
CA VAL A 286 -26.46 13.57 41.21
C VAL A 286 -26.56 12.49 42.29
N TRP A 287 -25.89 11.32 42.04
CA TRP A 287 -25.89 10.22 43.01
C TRP A 287 -25.18 10.61 44.33
N PHE A 288 -24.07 11.33 44.25
CA PHE A 288 -23.32 11.80 45.39
C PHE A 288 -24.15 12.79 46.23
N MET A 289 -24.83 13.74 45.57
CA MET A 289 -25.71 14.69 46.24
C MET A 289 -26.90 13.99 46.91
N ALA A 290 -27.51 12.98 46.27
CA ALA A 290 -28.58 12.19 46.87
C ALA A 290 -28.09 11.39 48.08
N ALA A 291 -26.90 10.83 48.04
CA ALA A 291 -26.30 10.09 49.15
C ALA A 291 -26.02 11.01 50.35
N VAL A 292 -25.56 12.24 50.10
CA VAL A 292 -25.33 13.24 51.18
C VAL A 292 -26.64 13.68 51.81
N ILE A 293 -27.70 13.91 51.04
CA ILE A 293 -29.02 14.32 51.56
C ILE A 293 -29.68 13.22 52.42
N LEU A 294 -29.46 11.94 52.05
CA LEU A 294 -30.01 10.79 52.77
C LEU A 294 -29.21 10.42 54.05
N SER A 295 -28.05 11.01 54.27
CA SER A 295 -27.17 10.79 55.40
C SER A 295 -27.36 11.85 56.51
N TYR A 296 -28.21 12.82 56.30
CA TYR A 296 -28.69 13.79 57.30
C TYR A 296 -30.17 13.57 57.63
#